data_a6a213002baa74ef242d686944d35887
#
_entry.id   a6a213002baa74ef242d686944d35887
#
_cell.length_a   1.000
_cell.length_b   1.000
_cell.length_c   1.000
_cell.angle_alpha   90.00
_cell.angle_beta   90.00
_cell.angle_gamma   90.00
#
_symmetry.space_group_name_H-M   'P 1'
#
loop_
_entity.id
_entity.type
_entity.pdbx_description
1 polymer ?
#
loop_
_entity_poly.entity_id
_entity_poly.type
_entity_poly.pdbx_seq_one_letter_code
_entity_poly.pdbx_strand_id
1 'polypeptide(L)'
;MDEVEMVMDILNESRKVRAATHNILAYRVSRPDGTFYQDHDDDGETAAGGRLLRLLVLADARNVVVVVSRWYGGVHLGPARFHVINTAAKVALESLGEIHQST
;
A
#
# COMPACT_ATOMS: atom_id res chain seq x y z
N MET A 1 -19.70 5.15 4.62
CA MET A 1 -18.50 4.41 4.21
C MET A 1 -17.68 5.32 3.30
N ASP A 2 -16.39 5.54 3.60
CA ASP A 2 -15.55 6.33 2.72
C ASP A 2 -15.01 5.51 1.54
N GLU A 3 -14.36 6.17 0.59
CA GLU A 3 -13.85 5.51 -0.61
C GLU A 3 -12.82 4.43 -0.30
N VAL A 4 -12.00 4.64 0.73
CA VAL A 4 -10.98 3.66 1.14
C VAL A 4 -11.65 2.39 1.67
N GLU A 5 -12.66 2.53 2.52
CA GLU A 5 -13.41 1.38 3.03
C GLU A 5 -14.11 0.62 1.91
N MET A 6 -14.68 1.32 0.94
CA MET A 6 -15.31 0.70 -0.23
C MET A 6 -14.30 -0.12 -1.03
N VAL A 7 -13.11 0.42 -1.28
CA VAL A 7 -12.05 -0.30 -1.99
C VAL A 7 -11.62 -1.54 -1.21
N MET A 8 -11.44 -1.41 0.10
CA MET A 8 -11.05 -2.56 0.94
C MET A 8 -12.13 -3.64 0.96
N ASP A 9 -13.40 -3.26 0.99
CA ASP A 9 -14.50 -4.23 0.93
C ASP A 9 -14.49 -5.01 -0.39
N ILE A 10 -14.27 -4.32 -1.50
CA ILE A 10 -14.16 -4.96 -2.83
C ILE A 10 -12.97 -5.91 -2.87
N LEU A 11 -11.80 -5.48 -2.39
CA LEU A 11 -10.62 -6.33 -2.36
C LEU A 11 -10.82 -7.57 -1.48
N ASN A 12 -11.51 -7.43 -0.36
CA ASN A 12 -11.80 -8.53 0.55
C ASN A 12 -12.81 -9.56 -0.02
N GLU A 13 -13.44 -9.28 -1.14
CA GLU A 13 -14.22 -10.28 -1.88
C GLU A 13 -13.32 -11.31 -2.56
N SER A 14 -12.05 -10.97 -2.82
CA SER A 14 -11.09 -11.91 -3.40
C SER A 14 -10.65 -12.96 -2.39
N ARG A 15 -10.76 -14.22 -2.76
CA ARG A 15 -10.25 -15.33 -1.93
C ARG A 15 -8.76 -15.21 -1.67
N LYS A 16 -7.99 -14.79 -2.67
CA LYS A 16 -6.54 -14.63 -2.56
C LYS A 16 -6.18 -13.58 -1.51
N VAL A 17 -6.85 -12.43 -1.56
CA VAL A 17 -6.61 -11.34 -0.59
C VAL A 17 -6.96 -11.80 0.82
N ARG A 18 -8.13 -12.43 1.01
CA ARG A 18 -8.54 -12.94 2.33
C ARG A 18 -7.62 -14.04 2.86
N ALA A 19 -7.04 -14.83 1.99
CA ALA A 19 -6.14 -15.91 2.35
C ALA A 19 -4.70 -15.44 2.59
N ALA A 20 -4.36 -14.21 2.25
CA ALA A 20 -3.04 -13.67 2.49
C ALA A 20 -2.73 -13.60 3.99
N THR A 21 -1.48 -13.84 4.34
CA THR A 21 -1.02 -13.72 5.73
C THR A 21 -1.11 -12.26 6.19
N HIS A 22 -0.71 -11.34 5.33
CA HIS A 22 -0.77 -9.90 5.58
C HIS A 22 -1.27 -9.17 4.34
N ASN A 23 -2.17 -8.21 4.54
CA ASN A 23 -2.60 -7.25 3.53
C ASN A 23 -2.18 -5.86 4.01
N ILE A 24 -0.97 -5.45 3.66
CA ILE A 24 -0.41 -4.18 4.07
C ILE A 24 -1.10 -3.07 3.27
N LEU A 25 -1.58 -2.06 3.96
CA LEU A 25 -2.35 -0.97 3.38
C LEU A 25 -1.66 0.37 3.57
N ALA A 26 -1.67 1.20 2.55
CA ALA A 26 -1.41 2.63 2.68
C ALA A 26 -2.27 3.38 1.67
N TYR A 27 -2.69 4.59 2.03
CA TYR A 27 -3.46 5.42 1.14
C TYR A 27 -3.12 6.89 1.31
N ARG A 28 -3.37 7.64 0.26
CA ARG A 28 -3.14 9.07 0.24
C ARG A 28 -4.16 9.72 -0.68
N VAL A 29 -5.04 10.53 -0.10
CA VAL A 29 -6.15 11.17 -0.82
C VAL A 29 -6.09 12.67 -0.60
N SER A 30 -6.09 13.44 -1.68
CA SER A 30 -6.05 14.90 -1.61
C SER A 30 -7.42 15.46 -1.20
N ARG A 31 -7.38 16.56 -0.42
CA ARG A 31 -8.54 17.34 -0.05
C ARG A 31 -8.58 18.66 -0.82
N PRO A 32 -9.76 19.27 -0.95
CA PRO A 32 -9.88 20.54 -1.68
C PRO A 32 -9.01 21.68 -1.12
N ASP A 33 -8.67 21.62 0.19
CA ASP A 33 -7.84 22.64 0.84
C ASP A 33 -6.32 22.44 0.61
N GLY A 34 -5.94 21.43 -0.17
CA GLY A 34 -4.53 21.12 -0.45
C GLY A 34 -3.88 20.20 0.57
N THR A 35 -4.60 19.79 1.61
CA THR A 35 -4.10 18.78 2.57
C THR A 35 -4.39 17.37 2.07
N PHE A 36 -3.80 16.39 2.76
CA PHE A 36 -4.01 14.97 2.44
C PHE A 36 -4.66 14.24 3.60
N TYR A 37 -5.61 13.38 3.27
CA TYR A 37 -6.08 12.32 4.13
C TYR A 37 -5.23 11.09 3.83
N GLN A 38 -4.43 10.64 4.78
CA GLN A 38 -3.48 9.56 4.56
C GLN A 38 -3.26 8.76 5.82
N ASP A 39 -3.12 7.46 5.66
CA ASP A 39 -2.84 6.56 6.77
C ASP A 39 -2.34 5.22 6.22
N HIS A 40 -2.05 4.30 7.12
CA HIS A 40 -1.56 2.97 6.79
C HIS A 40 -2.04 1.94 7.81
N ASP A 41 -1.93 0.67 7.42
CA ASP A 41 -2.18 -0.46 8.31
C ASP A 41 -1.15 -1.55 7.97
N ASP A 42 -0.41 -1.98 8.97
CA ASP A 42 0.59 -3.03 8.83
C ASP A 42 -0.03 -4.42 8.62
N ASP A 43 -1.24 -4.62 9.07
CA ASP A 43 -1.94 -5.93 9.07
C ASP A 43 -1.05 -7.06 9.58
N GLY A 44 -0.36 -6.81 10.70
CA GLY A 44 0.53 -7.78 11.33
C GLY A 44 1.96 -7.82 10.80
N GLU A 45 2.26 -7.16 9.67
CA GLU A 45 3.62 -7.03 9.15
C GLU A 45 4.26 -5.77 9.74
N THR A 46 4.87 -5.89 10.91
CA THR A 46 5.36 -4.75 11.71
C THR A 46 6.17 -3.76 10.88
N ALA A 47 5.82 -2.47 10.97
CA ALA A 47 6.45 -1.34 10.31
C ALA A 47 6.27 -1.28 8.78
N ALA A 48 5.62 -2.27 8.16
CA ALA A 48 5.49 -2.30 6.69
C ALA A 48 4.55 -1.21 6.17
N GLY A 49 3.44 -0.94 6.86
CA GLY A 49 2.47 0.08 6.45
C GLY A 49 3.05 1.48 6.44
N GLY A 50 3.79 1.84 7.49
CA GLY A 50 4.44 3.15 7.58
C GLY A 50 5.49 3.35 6.49
N ARG A 51 6.24 2.31 6.17
CA ARG A 51 7.22 2.35 5.07
C ARG A 51 6.53 2.47 3.72
N LEU A 52 5.39 1.80 3.53
CA LEU A 52 4.59 1.90 2.32
C LEU A 52 4.02 3.32 2.15
N LEU A 53 3.46 3.90 3.22
CA LEU A 53 2.97 5.28 3.18
C LEU A 53 4.10 6.26 2.85
N ARG A 54 5.30 6.08 3.43
CA ARG A 54 6.45 6.91 3.12
C ARG A 54 6.80 6.85 1.63
N LEU A 55 6.70 5.68 1.00
CA LEU A 55 6.89 5.55 -0.44
C LEU A 55 5.89 6.42 -1.21
N LEU A 56 4.61 6.40 -0.81
CA LEU A 56 3.59 7.21 -1.46
C LEU A 56 3.88 8.71 -1.33
N VAL A 57 4.32 9.15 -0.16
CA VAL A 57 4.67 10.56 0.08
C VAL A 57 5.88 10.96 -0.76
N LEU A 58 6.94 10.17 -0.76
CA LEU A 58 8.17 10.48 -1.50
C LEU A 58 7.95 10.44 -3.02
N ALA A 59 7.06 9.60 -3.50
CA ALA A 59 6.70 9.52 -4.92
C ALA A 59 5.64 10.55 -5.32
N ASP A 60 5.14 11.33 -4.36
CA ASP A 60 4.01 12.25 -4.56
C ASP A 60 2.79 11.57 -5.21
N ALA A 61 2.56 10.32 -4.85
CA ALA A 61 1.38 9.60 -5.30
C ALA A 61 0.13 10.20 -4.67
N ARG A 62 -0.89 10.47 -5.46
CA ARG A 62 -2.11 11.15 -5.03
C ARG A 62 -3.34 10.35 -5.39
N ASN A 63 -4.33 10.37 -4.47
CA ASN A 63 -5.62 9.72 -4.68
C ASN A 63 -5.47 8.24 -5.01
N VAL A 64 -4.63 7.57 -4.19
CA VAL A 64 -4.33 6.15 -4.35
C VAL A 64 -4.55 5.40 -3.04
N VAL A 65 -5.01 4.17 -3.19
CA VAL A 65 -5.02 3.16 -2.14
C VAL A 65 -4.16 2.02 -2.65
N VAL A 66 -3.15 1.64 -1.87
CA VAL A 66 -2.25 0.55 -2.22
C VAL A 66 -2.36 -0.53 -1.18
N VAL A 67 -2.59 -1.75 -1.65
CA VAL A 67 -2.60 -2.94 -0.81
C VAL A 67 -1.56 -3.91 -1.37
N VAL A 68 -0.65 -4.33 -0.51
CA VAL A 68 0.32 -5.37 -0.84
C VAL A 68 -0.04 -6.61 -0.05
N SER A 69 -0.49 -7.63 -0.75
CA SER A 69 -0.81 -8.92 -0.15
C SER A 69 0.46 -9.77 -0.09
N ARG A 70 0.73 -10.32 1.08
CA ARG A 70 1.90 -11.17 1.30
C ARG A 70 1.46 -12.49 1.92
N TRP A 71 1.92 -13.58 1.33
CA TRP A 71 1.70 -14.93 1.83
C TRP A 71 2.99 -15.43 2.47
N TYR A 72 2.87 -15.97 3.69
CA TYR A 72 4.01 -16.56 4.35
C TYR A 72 4.25 -17.97 3.80
N GLY A 73 5.42 -18.16 3.19
CA GLY A 73 5.80 -19.43 2.56
C GLY A 73 6.84 -20.23 3.33
N GLY A 74 7.00 -19.97 4.63
CA GLY A 74 7.98 -20.66 5.45
C GLY A 74 9.41 -20.12 5.38
N VAL A 75 9.64 -19.09 4.58
CA VAL A 75 10.95 -18.44 4.47
C VAL A 75 10.89 -17.05 5.12
N HIS A 76 11.77 -16.83 6.09
CA HIS A 76 11.90 -15.52 6.73
C HIS A 76 12.81 -14.63 5.88
N LEU A 77 12.24 -13.54 5.35
CA LEU A 77 13.01 -12.60 4.53
C LEU A 77 13.82 -11.60 5.36
N GLY A 78 13.52 -11.48 6.66
CA GLY A 78 14.15 -10.48 7.51
C GLY A 78 13.87 -9.06 6.98
N PRO A 79 14.83 -8.11 7.11
CA PRO A 79 14.65 -6.74 6.62
C PRO A 79 14.40 -6.64 5.11
N ALA A 80 14.81 -7.63 4.33
CA ALA A 80 14.58 -7.66 2.87
C ALA A 80 13.10 -7.66 2.51
N ARG A 81 12.20 -8.07 3.43
CA ARG A 81 10.77 -8.07 3.19
C ARG A 81 10.22 -6.68 2.85
N PHE A 82 10.78 -5.63 3.45
CA PHE A 82 10.35 -4.25 3.18
C PHE A 82 10.69 -3.84 1.75
N HIS A 83 11.85 -4.24 1.26
CA HIS A 83 12.25 -3.99 -0.12
C HIS A 83 11.31 -4.68 -1.11
N VAL A 84 10.95 -5.93 -0.84
CA VAL A 84 10.02 -6.70 -1.68
C VAL A 84 8.65 -6.05 -1.70
N ILE A 85 8.12 -5.67 -0.54
CA ILE A 85 6.82 -5.01 -0.41
C ILE A 85 6.81 -3.67 -1.17
N ASN A 86 7.82 -2.84 -0.96
CA ASN A 86 7.89 -1.53 -1.60
C ASN A 86 8.12 -1.64 -3.10
N THR A 87 8.89 -2.62 -3.55
CA THR A 87 9.09 -2.86 -4.98
C THR A 87 7.79 -3.27 -5.67
N ALA A 88 6.99 -4.14 -5.06
CA ALA A 88 5.68 -4.52 -5.59
C ALA A 88 4.75 -3.31 -5.71
N ALA A 89 4.71 -2.47 -4.69
CA ALA A 89 3.92 -1.24 -4.71
C ALA A 89 4.40 -0.27 -5.79
N LYS A 90 5.70 -0.10 -5.91
CA LYS A 90 6.31 0.80 -6.90
C LYS A 90 5.98 0.38 -8.33
N VAL A 91 6.05 -0.92 -8.63
CA VAL A 91 5.70 -1.45 -9.96
C VAL A 91 4.23 -1.14 -10.28
N ALA A 92 3.32 -1.37 -9.33
CA ALA A 92 1.90 -1.07 -9.52
C ALA A 92 1.65 0.42 -9.75
N LEU A 93 2.30 1.29 -8.97
CA LEU A 93 2.16 2.75 -9.10
C LEU A 93 2.72 3.25 -10.42
N GLU A 94 3.84 2.71 -10.87
CA GLU A 94 4.43 3.07 -12.17
C GLU A 94 3.48 2.72 -13.32
N SER A 95 2.81 1.56 -13.25
CA SER A 95 1.86 1.16 -14.29
C SER A 95 0.64 2.07 -14.36
N LEU A 96 0.29 2.74 -13.26
CA LEU A 96 -0.79 3.73 -13.22
C LEU A 96 -0.32 5.16 -13.53
N GLY A 97 0.99 5.38 -13.71
CA GLY A 97 1.54 6.71 -13.91
C GLY A 97 1.53 7.59 -12.66
N GLU A 98 1.46 6.99 -11.47
CA GLU A 98 1.32 7.71 -10.18
C GLU A 98 2.65 7.99 -9.49
N ILE A 99 3.77 7.58 -10.08
CA ILE A 99 5.08 7.96 -9.56
C ILE A 99 5.57 9.19 -10.31
N HIS A 100 5.72 10.27 -9.58
CA HIS A 100 6.21 11.53 -10.08
C HIS A 100 7.69 11.66 -9.69
N GLN A 101 8.57 11.28 -10.61
CA GLN A 101 10.01 11.42 -10.38
C GLN A 101 10.45 12.83 -10.74
N SER A 102 11.13 13.50 -9.81
CA SER A 102 11.87 14.70 -10.16
C SER A 102 13.10 14.31 -10.96
N THR A 103 13.14 14.74 -12.17
CA THR A 103 14.33 14.56 -13.02
C THR A 103 15.34 15.63 -12.72
#